data_2310c8f42efd8129e979ee9d670d8bf2
#
_entry.id   2310c8f42efd8129e979ee9d670d8bf2
#
_cell.length_a   1.000
_cell.length_b   1.000
_cell.length_c   1.000
_cell.angle_alpha   90.00
_cell.angle_beta   90.00
_cell.angle_gamma   90.00
#
_symmetry.space_group_name_H-M   'P 1'
#
loop_
_entity.id
_entity.type
_entity.pdbx_description
1 polymer ?
#
loop_
_entity_poly.entity_id
_entity_poly.type
_entity_poly.pdbx_seq_one_letter_code
_entity_poly.pdbx_strand_id
1 'polypeptide(L)'
;MFAPAPPSRRSRLRAHARAAGVLAHTIDFPGTRRLAGSVAEVGEIVGGRACVVVRPRTPPPWPAILFVNGATPDGQAHSGVRRFMTSMARAGYVVLLPDLPGIASGELSSRTLAAAVECAAGGADAAETRAGRIGIVGVSIGGTLALLVAAVPELAPRISVVVAIAPFTDLEKVMMLATTGMYRGSGRPEPYPVPPSLAVGLARSLVAALPSTPDVLALGFALERLDPLSPDPLRTLRESPCRSLGPDASTVQALLLNRDPSRFADLYATLPEDVRRAVAMLSPVRSAARMTAPVEIATAPRDKYFPLAESLALQRVGPHVRITVTSALAHATPRMSLGNLVALVQLEGFFARSLSAAS
;
A
#
# COMPACT_ATOMS: atom_id res chain seq x y z
N MET A 1 -30.25 -12.72 -3.22
CA MET A 1 -28.81 -13.00 -3.15
C MET A 1 -28.55 -13.74 -1.84
N PHE A 2 -28.32 -15.07 -1.88
CA PHE A 2 -28.10 -15.87 -0.67
C PHE A 2 -26.77 -15.52 -0.04
N ALA A 3 -26.78 -15.14 1.22
CA ALA A 3 -25.54 -14.98 1.99
C ALA A 3 -24.79 -16.35 2.02
N PRO A 4 -23.49 -16.38 1.75
CA PRO A 4 -22.74 -17.63 1.81
C PRO A 4 -22.83 -18.24 3.21
N ALA A 5 -22.99 -19.58 3.27
CA ALA A 5 -23.09 -20.30 4.53
C ALA A 5 -21.85 -20.02 5.41
N PRO A 6 -22.00 -19.89 6.72
CA PRO A 6 -20.86 -19.62 7.61
C PRO A 6 -19.83 -20.77 7.51
N PRO A 7 -18.52 -20.43 7.50
CA PRO A 7 -17.46 -21.43 7.37
C PRO A 7 -17.51 -22.46 8.49
N SER A 8 -17.27 -23.73 8.18
CA SER A 8 -17.27 -24.83 9.15
C SER A 8 -16.20 -24.61 10.25
N ARG A 9 -16.40 -25.23 11.41
CA ARG A 9 -15.42 -25.16 12.51
C ARG A 9 -14.02 -25.64 12.10
N ARG A 10 -13.93 -26.67 11.25
CA ARG A 10 -12.66 -27.17 10.71
C ARG A 10 -11.98 -26.18 9.76
N SER A 11 -12.75 -25.48 8.95
CA SER A 11 -12.24 -24.45 8.04
C SER A 11 -11.68 -23.25 8.83
N ARG A 12 -12.36 -22.82 9.89
CA ARG A 12 -11.87 -21.75 10.77
C ARG A 12 -10.56 -22.13 11.46
N LEU A 13 -10.47 -23.35 12.04
CA LEU A 13 -9.23 -23.82 12.68
C LEU A 13 -8.05 -23.87 11.71
N ARG A 14 -8.28 -24.31 10.46
CA ARG A 14 -7.24 -24.27 9.42
C ARG A 14 -6.81 -22.85 9.07
N ALA A 15 -7.72 -21.89 8.99
CA ALA A 15 -7.40 -20.49 8.74
C ALA A 15 -6.53 -19.91 9.87
N HIS A 16 -6.87 -20.16 11.13
CA HIS A 16 -6.08 -19.74 12.28
C HIS A 16 -4.69 -20.40 12.30
N ALA A 17 -4.58 -21.69 12.01
CA ALA A 17 -3.29 -22.39 11.95
C ALA A 17 -2.39 -21.81 10.84
N ARG A 18 -2.96 -21.51 9.66
CA ARG A 18 -2.23 -20.84 8.56
C ARG A 18 -1.79 -19.42 8.95
N ALA A 19 -2.68 -18.63 9.55
CA ALA A 19 -2.37 -17.28 10.01
C ALA A 19 -1.24 -17.24 11.03
N ALA A 20 -1.31 -18.12 12.05
CA ALA A 20 -0.25 -18.25 13.03
C ALA A 20 1.08 -18.66 12.39
N GLY A 21 1.06 -19.59 11.42
CA GLY A 21 2.25 -19.98 10.66
C GLY A 21 2.84 -18.85 9.83
N VAL A 22 2.01 -18.08 9.13
CA VAL A 22 2.43 -16.90 8.34
C VAL A 22 3.06 -15.85 9.26
N LEU A 23 2.41 -15.52 10.37
CA LEU A 23 2.93 -14.55 11.33
C LEU A 23 4.26 -14.99 11.93
N ALA A 24 4.32 -16.20 12.47
CA ALA A 24 5.53 -16.73 13.10
C ALA A 24 6.73 -16.71 12.15
N HIS A 25 6.50 -16.99 10.88
CA HIS A 25 7.55 -17.00 9.87
C HIS A 25 7.95 -15.58 9.42
N THR A 26 6.97 -14.69 9.26
CA THR A 26 7.21 -13.29 8.88
C THR A 26 8.03 -12.56 9.94
N ILE A 27 7.78 -12.84 11.23
CA ILE A 27 8.53 -12.24 12.35
C ILE A 27 9.82 -12.99 12.71
N ASP A 28 10.17 -14.02 11.94
CA ASP A 28 11.37 -14.84 12.16
C ASP A 28 11.41 -15.49 13.56
N PHE A 29 10.27 -16.04 14.00
CA PHE A 29 10.18 -16.69 15.31
C PHE A 29 11.15 -17.87 15.39
N PRO A 30 11.91 -18.04 16.51
CA PRO A 30 12.90 -19.10 16.64
C PRO A 30 12.34 -20.50 16.33
N GLY A 31 13.04 -21.27 15.51
CA GLY A 31 12.64 -22.61 15.09
C GLY A 31 11.79 -22.67 13.80
N THR A 32 11.14 -21.61 13.38
CA THR A 32 10.30 -21.64 12.15
C THR A 32 11.11 -21.91 10.89
N ARG A 33 12.38 -21.49 10.85
CA ARG A 33 13.30 -21.77 9.72
C ARG A 33 13.55 -23.26 9.52
N ARG A 34 13.63 -24.05 10.60
CA ARG A 34 13.90 -25.49 10.53
C ARG A 34 12.69 -26.33 10.09
N LEU A 35 11.49 -25.85 10.39
CA LEU A 35 10.23 -26.51 10.04
C LEU A 35 9.79 -26.19 8.60
N ALA A 36 10.48 -25.30 7.95
CA ALA A 36 10.04 -24.71 6.72
C ALA A 36 10.75 -25.35 5.53
N GLY A 37 10.01 -26.15 4.79
CA GLY A 37 10.45 -26.65 3.50
C GLY A 37 10.77 -25.52 2.50
N SER A 38 11.65 -25.76 1.52
CA SER A 38 11.93 -24.81 0.44
C SER A 38 10.67 -24.56 -0.40
N VAL A 39 10.49 -23.35 -0.88
CA VAL A 39 9.49 -22.97 -1.89
C VAL A 39 10.21 -22.66 -3.19
N ALA A 40 9.53 -22.80 -4.33
CA ALA A 40 10.10 -22.41 -5.60
C ALA A 40 9.94 -20.90 -5.76
N GLU A 41 11.02 -20.22 -6.09
CA GLU A 41 11.05 -18.80 -6.41
C GLU A 41 11.64 -18.63 -7.81
N VAL A 42 10.91 -17.94 -8.69
CA VAL A 42 11.28 -17.73 -10.08
C VAL A 42 10.95 -16.29 -10.49
N GLY A 43 11.79 -15.71 -11.34
CA GLY A 43 11.48 -14.47 -12.03
C GLY A 43 10.64 -14.76 -13.27
N GLU A 44 9.52 -14.07 -13.43
CA GLU A 44 8.57 -14.27 -14.55
C GLU A 44 8.03 -12.94 -15.04
N ILE A 45 7.45 -12.94 -16.24
CA ILE A 45 6.70 -11.80 -16.77
C ILE A 45 5.21 -12.09 -16.54
N VAL A 46 4.55 -11.24 -15.75
CA VAL A 46 3.12 -11.32 -15.47
C VAL A 46 2.47 -9.97 -15.79
N GLY A 47 1.44 -9.98 -16.64
CA GLY A 47 0.82 -8.74 -17.10
C GLY A 47 1.80 -7.78 -17.77
N GLY A 48 2.79 -8.31 -18.51
CA GLY A 48 3.83 -7.50 -19.18
C GLY A 48 4.91 -6.93 -18.25
N ARG A 49 4.95 -7.33 -16.96
CA ARG A 49 5.89 -6.83 -15.96
C ARG A 49 6.74 -7.93 -15.35
N ALA A 50 7.97 -7.59 -15.01
CA ALA A 50 8.83 -8.49 -14.24
C ALA A 50 8.25 -8.68 -12.84
N CYS A 51 8.05 -9.93 -12.47
CA CYS A 51 7.54 -10.34 -11.16
C CYS A 51 8.45 -11.38 -10.53
N VAL A 52 8.61 -11.33 -9.24
CA VAL A 52 9.10 -12.47 -8.47
C VAL A 52 7.88 -13.31 -8.09
N VAL A 53 7.87 -14.58 -8.51
CA VAL A 53 6.77 -15.50 -8.23
C VAL A 53 7.24 -16.57 -7.26
N VAL A 54 6.53 -16.74 -6.15
CA VAL A 54 6.82 -17.78 -5.15
C VAL A 54 5.66 -18.77 -5.10
N ARG A 55 5.96 -20.03 -5.39
CA ARG A 55 4.98 -21.10 -5.53
C ARG A 55 4.95 -22.06 -4.34
N PRO A 56 3.76 -22.57 -3.97
CA PRO A 56 3.64 -23.69 -3.04
C PRO A 56 4.28 -24.95 -3.62
N ARG A 57 4.58 -25.90 -2.74
CA ARG A 57 5.04 -27.25 -3.14
C ARG A 57 3.92 -28.19 -3.59
N THR A 58 2.69 -27.88 -3.23
CA THR A 58 1.51 -28.65 -3.66
C THR A 58 1.25 -28.42 -5.15
N PRO A 59 0.62 -29.36 -5.86
CA PRO A 59 0.23 -29.10 -7.25
C PRO A 59 -0.83 -27.98 -7.35
N PRO A 60 -0.87 -27.23 -8.50
CA PRO A 60 -1.91 -26.26 -8.78
C PRO A 60 -3.28 -26.92 -9.01
N PRO A 61 -4.40 -26.14 -9.05
CA PRO A 61 -4.44 -24.69 -8.97
C PRO A 61 -4.38 -24.15 -7.54
N TRP A 62 -3.68 -23.01 -7.37
CA TRP A 62 -3.55 -22.34 -6.07
C TRP A 62 -4.39 -21.08 -5.98
N PRO A 63 -4.84 -20.68 -4.78
CA PRO A 63 -5.25 -19.29 -4.56
C PRO A 63 -4.07 -18.37 -4.79
N ALA A 64 -4.28 -17.30 -5.59
CA ALA A 64 -3.23 -16.36 -5.97
C ALA A 64 -3.28 -15.07 -5.15
N ILE A 65 -2.13 -14.51 -4.88
CA ILE A 65 -1.97 -13.23 -4.19
C ILE A 65 -1.01 -12.34 -4.99
N LEU A 66 -1.47 -11.15 -5.35
CA LEU A 66 -0.61 -10.05 -5.74
C LEU A 66 -0.15 -9.34 -4.46
N PHE A 67 1.13 -9.37 -4.17
CA PHE A 67 1.72 -8.64 -3.05
C PHE A 67 2.34 -7.35 -3.53
N VAL A 68 1.90 -6.23 -2.99
CA VAL A 68 2.40 -4.89 -3.31
C VAL A 68 3.17 -4.36 -2.09
N ASN A 69 4.49 -4.31 -2.20
CA ASN A 69 5.34 -3.80 -1.13
C ASN A 69 5.16 -2.30 -0.91
N GLY A 70 5.56 -1.83 0.27
CA GLY A 70 5.70 -0.40 0.57
C GLY A 70 6.96 0.21 -0.03
N ALA A 71 7.11 1.51 0.12
CA ALA A 71 8.35 2.20 -0.24
C ALA A 71 9.52 1.64 0.60
N THR A 72 10.48 1.08 -0.09
CA THR A 72 11.73 0.60 0.51
C THR A 72 12.84 0.62 -0.54
N PRO A 73 14.04 1.15 -0.21
CA PRO A 73 15.17 1.20 -1.14
C PRO A 73 15.54 -0.17 -1.71
N ASP A 74 15.42 -1.23 -0.91
CA ASP A 74 15.71 -2.60 -1.32
C ASP A 74 14.63 -3.20 -2.24
N GLY A 75 13.48 -2.54 -2.40
CA GLY A 75 12.38 -2.99 -3.26
C GLY A 75 12.01 -4.45 -3.01
N GLN A 76 12.03 -5.26 -4.06
CA GLN A 76 11.73 -6.69 -4.02
C GLN A 76 12.76 -7.52 -3.22
N ALA A 77 13.98 -7.04 -3.04
CA ALA A 77 15.04 -7.73 -2.31
C ALA A 77 14.93 -7.58 -0.78
N HIS A 78 14.06 -6.69 -0.28
CA HIS A 78 13.89 -6.45 1.14
C HIS A 78 13.56 -7.74 1.90
N SER A 79 14.35 -8.06 2.92
CA SER A 79 14.29 -9.35 3.64
C SER A 79 12.91 -9.65 4.26
N GLY A 80 12.20 -8.63 4.75
CA GLY A 80 10.85 -8.76 5.30
C GLY A 80 9.82 -9.12 4.21
N VAL A 81 9.95 -8.53 3.01
CA VAL A 81 9.13 -8.82 1.83
C VAL A 81 9.31 -10.28 1.44
N ARG A 82 10.56 -10.74 1.30
CA ARG A 82 10.89 -12.13 0.95
C ARG A 82 10.36 -13.13 1.97
N ARG A 83 10.51 -12.83 3.27
CA ARG A 83 9.97 -13.69 4.33
C ARG A 83 8.45 -13.79 4.25
N PHE A 84 7.76 -12.67 4.04
CA PHE A 84 6.30 -12.67 3.92
C PHE A 84 5.84 -13.51 2.73
N MET A 85 6.40 -13.32 1.53
CA MET A 85 6.06 -14.12 0.34
C MET A 85 6.28 -15.62 0.57
N THR A 86 7.44 -15.99 1.12
CA THR A 86 7.76 -17.37 1.46
C THR A 86 6.76 -17.96 2.45
N SER A 87 6.33 -17.17 3.46
CA SER A 87 5.35 -17.58 4.45
C SER A 87 3.98 -17.87 3.82
N MET A 88 3.56 -17.00 2.90
CA MET A 88 2.31 -17.15 2.18
C MET A 88 2.35 -18.36 1.22
N ALA A 89 3.46 -18.60 0.52
CA ALA A 89 3.61 -19.77 -0.34
C ALA A 89 3.57 -21.07 0.47
N ARG A 90 4.16 -21.10 1.65
CA ARG A 90 4.05 -22.24 2.58
C ARG A 90 2.64 -22.45 3.10
N ALA A 91 1.85 -21.38 3.22
CA ALA A 91 0.44 -21.46 3.57
C ALA A 91 -0.45 -21.92 2.40
N GLY A 92 0.12 -22.16 1.21
CA GLY A 92 -0.54 -22.71 0.03
C GLY A 92 -1.03 -21.70 -0.98
N TYR A 93 -0.47 -20.48 -1.01
CA TYR A 93 -0.79 -19.42 -1.96
C TYR A 93 0.34 -19.24 -2.97
N VAL A 94 0.04 -19.10 -4.26
CA VAL A 94 1.01 -18.53 -5.19
C VAL A 94 1.07 -17.02 -4.97
N VAL A 95 2.28 -16.48 -4.83
CA VAL A 95 2.49 -15.04 -4.51
C VAL A 95 3.29 -14.40 -5.62
N LEU A 96 2.72 -13.31 -6.16
CA LEU A 96 3.34 -12.50 -7.20
C LEU A 96 3.77 -11.16 -6.59
N LEU A 97 5.03 -10.80 -6.77
CA LEU A 97 5.58 -9.50 -6.38
C LEU A 97 6.07 -8.78 -7.64
N PRO A 98 5.27 -7.84 -8.18
CA PRO A 98 5.64 -7.12 -9.38
C PRO A 98 6.70 -6.06 -9.12
N ASP A 99 7.51 -5.77 -10.12
CA ASP A 99 8.33 -4.56 -10.19
C ASP A 99 7.44 -3.41 -10.68
N LEU A 100 7.04 -2.55 -9.76
CA LEU A 100 6.14 -1.43 -10.04
C LEU A 100 6.92 -0.11 -10.11
N PRO A 101 6.71 0.69 -11.16
CA PRO A 101 7.41 1.97 -11.31
C PRO A 101 7.13 2.89 -10.13
N GLY A 102 8.18 3.49 -9.58
CA GLY A 102 8.10 4.50 -8.53
C GLY A 102 7.86 3.98 -7.11
N ILE A 103 7.37 2.73 -6.93
CA ILE A 103 6.96 2.24 -5.60
C ILE A 103 8.11 2.20 -4.59
N ALA A 104 9.31 1.81 -5.01
CA ALA A 104 10.48 1.73 -4.14
C ALA A 104 10.90 3.11 -3.60
N SER A 105 10.71 4.16 -4.38
CA SER A 105 11.01 5.55 -4.01
C SER A 105 9.85 6.29 -3.32
N GLY A 106 8.72 5.61 -3.11
CA GLY A 106 7.52 6.19 -2.50
C GLY A 106 6.68 7.03 -3.45
N GLU A 107 6.93 6.98 -4.77
CA GLU A 107 6.09 7.61 -5.78
C GLU A 107 4.85 6.75 -6.04
N LEU A 108 3.69 7.39 -6.08
CA LEU A 108 2.43 6.82 -6.53
C LEU A 108 1.91 7.64 -7.71
N SER A 109 1.74 6.98 -8.86
CA SER A 109 1.32 7.62 -10.11
C SER A 109 0.29 6.78 -10.86
N SER A 110 -0.32 7.36 -11.89
CA SER A 110 -1.20 6.62 -12.81
C SER A 110 -0.49 5.44 -13.48
N ARG A 111 0.81 5.59 -13.77
CA ARG A 111 1.64 4.50 -14.32
C ARG A 111 1.83 3.35 -13.33
N THR A 112 2.04 3.68 -12.05
CA THR A 112 2.12 2.68 -10.96
C THR A 112 0.81 1.92 -10.83
N LEU A 113 -0.33 2.62 -10.87
CA LEU A 113 -1.64 2.01 -10.80
C LEU A 113 -1.91 1.11 -12.01
N ALA A 114 -1.66 1.59 -13.24
CA ALA A 114 -1.86 0.81 -14.46
C ALA A 114 -1.02 -0.48 -14.44
N ALA A 115 0.26 -0.39 -14.05
CA ALA A 115 1.14 -1.54 -13.92
C ALA A 115 0.63 -2.57 -12.90
N ALA A 116 0.10 -2.13 -11.76
CA ALA A 116 -0.47 -3.01 -10.75
C ALA A 116 -1.76 -3.69 -11.24
N VAL A 117 -2.60 -2.97 -12.00
CA VAL A 117 -3.81 -3.50 -12.65
C VAL A 117 -3.45 -4.59 -13.66
N GLU A 118 -2.46 -4.34 -14.54
CA GLU A 118 -1.96 -5.30 -15.51
C GLU A 118 -1.45 -6.59 -14.83
N CYS A 119 -0.67 -6.46 -13.76
CA CYS A 119 -0.18 -7.60 -12.98
C CYS A 119 -1.30 -8.37 -12.28
N ALA A 120 -2.31 -7.68 -11.73
CA ALA A 120 -3.46 -8.31 -11.11
C ALA A 120 -4.27 -9.11 -12.12
N ALA A 121 -4.52 -8.55 -13.31
CA ALA A 121 -5.20 -9.22 -14.41
C ALA A 121 -4.44 -10.45 -14.87
N GLY A 122 -3.14 -10.29 -15.20
CA GLY A 122 -2.28 -11.40 -15.64
C GLY A 122 -2.14 -12.51 -14.59
N GLY A 123 -2.05 -12.15 -13.30
CA GLY A 123 -2.02 -13.13 -12.21
C GLY A 123 -3.34 -13.89 -12.04
N ALA A 124 -4.48 -13.22 -12.27
CA ALA A 124 -5.79 -13.88 -12.26
C ALA A 124 -6.00 -14.75 -13.50
N ASP A 125 -5.41 -14.41 -14.67
CA ASP A 125 -5.47 -15.19 -15.91
C ASP A 125 -4.54 -16.39 -15.93
N ALA A 126 -3.56 -16.46 -15.02
CA ALA A 126 -2.60 -17.55 -14.99
C ALA A 126 -3.30 -18.90 -14.79
N ALA A 127 -2.95 -19.90 -15.62
CA ALA A 127 -3.58 -21.24 -15.61
C ALA A 127 -3.48 -21.96 -14.25
N GLU A 128 -2.48 -21.60 -13.45
CA GLU A 128 -2.27 -22.13 -12.11
C GLU A 128 -3.07 -21.41 -11.02
N THR A 129 -3.77 -20.31 -11.38
CA THR A 129 -4.60 -19.54 -10.46
C THR A 129 -5.99 -20.15 -10.31
N ARG A 130 -6.39 -20.38 -9.06
CA ARG A 130 -7.70 -20.97 -8.75
C ARG A 130 -8.83 -20.03 -9.13
N ALA A 131 -9.77 -20.55 -9.94
CA ALA A 131 -11.02 -19.88 -10.31
C ALA A 131 -10.84 -18.50 -10.97
N GLY A 132 -9.66 -18.18 -11.53
CA GLY A 132 -9.41 -16.88 -12.17
C GLY A 132 -9.57 -15.68 -11.23
N ARG A 133 -9.33 -15.88 -9.92
CA ARG A 133 -9.46 -14.84 -8.89
C ARG A 133 -8.16 -14.65 -8.12
N ILE A 134 -7.91 -13.41 -7.73
CA ILE A 134 -6.67 -13.03 -7.04
C ILE A 134 -6.98 -12.19 -5.78
N GLY A 135 -6.29 -12.47 -4.68
CA GLY A 135 -6.24 -11.57 -3.54
C GLY A 135 -5.17 -10.51 -3.75
N ILE A 136 -5.38 -9.31 -3.22
CA ILE A 136 -4.36 -8.25 -3.25
C ILE A 136 -3.97 -7.92 -1.83
N VAL A 137 -2.68 -8.03 -1.54
CA VAL A 137 -2.10 -7.68 -0.23
C VAL A 137 -1.12 -6.55 -0.43
N GLY A 138 -1.32 -5.44 0.26
CA GLY A 138 -0.43 -4.30 0.15
C GLY A 138 -0.03 -3.71 1.50
N VAL A 139 1.13 -3.06 1.53
CA VAL A 139 1.72 -2.48 2.73
C VAL A 139 2.03 -1.01 2.50
N SER A 140 1.61 -0.11 3.42
CA SER A 140 1.84 1.34 3.31
C SER A 140 1.27 1.87 1.98
N ILE A 141 2.07 2.56 1.16
CA ILE A 141 1.69 3.00 -0.19
C ILE A 141 1.22 1.84 -1.08
N GLY A 142 1.78 0.63 -0.91
CA GLY A 142 1.30 -0.58 -1.57
C GLY A 142 -0.09 -1.00 -1.09
N GLY A 143 -0.44 -0.73 0.18
CA GLY A 143 -1.79 -0.92 0.71
C GLY A 143 -2.80 0.03 0.07
N THR A 144 -2.41 1.28 -0.14
CA THR A 144 -3.20 2.26 -0.90
C THR A 144 -3.42 1.80 -2.34
N LEU A 145 -2.35 1.33 -3.00
CA LEU A 145 -2.42 0.81 -4.36
C LEU A 145 -3.32 -0.43 -4.46
N ALA A 146 -3.27 -1.35 -3.48
CA ALA A 146 -4.15 -2.50 -3.41
C ALA A 146 -5.64 -2.11 -3.38
N LEU A 147 -5.98 -1.07 -2.61
CA LEU A 147 -7.33 -0.52 -2.55
C LEU A 147 -7.76 0.08 -3.90
N LEU A 148 -6.86 0.82 -4.57
CA LEU A 148 -7.14 1.42 -5.88
C LEU A 148 -7.36 0.37 -6.97
N VAL A 149 -6.52 -0.68 -7.03
CA VAL A 149 -6.68 -1.79 -7.99
C VAL A 149 -8.02 -2.49 -7.80
N ALA A 150 -8.45 -2.72 -6.54
CA ALA A 150 -9.71 -3.36 -6.25
C ALA A 150 -10.95 -2.53 -6.62
N ALA A 151 -10.78 -1.24 -6.84
CA ALA A 151 -11.84 -0.32 -7.28
C ALA A 151 -11.93 -0.20 -8.81
N VAL A 152 -11.06 -0.88 -9.58
CA VAL A 152 -11.10 -0.91 -11.04
C VAL A 152 -12.25 -1.83 -11.49
N PRO A 153 -13.25 -1.31 -12.24
CA PRO A 153 -14.48 -2.06 -12.54
C PRO A 153 -14.24 -3.42 -13.20
N GLU A 154 -13.26 -3.51 -14.10
CA GLU A 154 -12.93 -4.71 -14.86
C GLU A 154 -12.31 -5.80 -13.99
N LEU A 155 -11.65 -5.41 -12.91
CA LEU A 155 -11.00 -6.33 -11.97
C LEU A 155 -11.84 -6.63 -10.73
N ALA A 156 -12.73 -5.73 -10.31
CA ALA A 156 -13.48 -5.86 -9.07
C ALA A 156 -14.17 -7.24 -8.89
N PRO A 157 -14.79 -7.87 -9.92
CA PRO A 157 -15.38 -9.21 -9.78
C PRO A 157 -14.35 -10.33 -9.58
N ARG A 158 -13.10 -10.09 -9.99
CA ARG A 158 -12.01 -11.06 -9.94
C ARG A 158 -11.16 -10.96 -8.67
N ILE A 159 -11.38 -9.92 -7.86
CA ILE A 159 -10.68 -9.77 -6.58
C ILE A 159 -11.39 -10.62 -5.53
N SER A 160 -10.64 -11.49 -4.86
CA SER A 160 -11.16 -12.34 -3.78
C SER A 160 -11.16 -11.61 -2.43
N VAL A 161 -10.13 -10.83 -2.15
CA VAL A 161 -9.96 -10.03 -0.93
C VAL A 161 -8.94 -8.92 -1.17
N VAL A 162 -9.10 -7.81 -0.46
CA VAL A 162 -8.08 -6.76 -0.35
C VAL A 162 -7.58 -6.73 1.08
N VAL A 163 -6.27 -6.80 1.24
CA VAL A 163 -5.60 -6.71 2.54
C VAL A 163 -4.65 -5.51 2.50
N ALA A 164 -4.95 -4.48 3.27
CA ALA A 164 -4.13 -3.27 3.32
C ALA A 164 -3.55 -3.06 4.72
N ILE A 165 -2.23 -3.03 4.83
CA ILE A 165 -1.55 -2.79 6.09
C ILE A 165 -1.05 -1.36 6.11
N ALA A 166 -1.57 -0.55 7.04
CA ALA A 166 -1.23 0.85 7.24
C ALA A 166 -1.32 1.71 5.95
N PRO A 167 -2.42 1.66 5.17
CA PRO A 167 -2.59 2.50 3.99
C PRO A 167 -2.92 3.94 4.36
N PHE A 168 -2.67 4.86 3.44
CA PHE A 168 -3.46 6.09 3.39
C PHE A 168 -4.64 5.93 2.44
N THR A 169 -5.65 6.80 2.55
CA THR A 169 -6.88 6.69 1.78
C THR A 169 -7.32 7.99 1.11
N ASP A 170 -6.77 9.13 1.55
CA ASP A 170 -7.05 10.46 1.01
C ASP A 170 -5.73 11.20 0.75
N LEU A 171 -5.30 11.24 -0.52
CA LEU A 171 -4.02 11.83 -0.89
C LEU A 171 -3.96 13.33 -0.62
N GLU A 172 -5.08 14.06 -0.74
CA GLU A 172 -5.15 15.50 -0.43
C GLU A 172 -4.79 15.77 1.05
N LYS A 173 -5.33 14.96 1.98
CA LYS A 173 -4.99 15.09 3.41
C LYS A 173 -3.55 14.72 3.70
N VAL A 174 -3.03 13.70 3.00
CA VAL A 174 -1.63 13.32 3.10
C VAL A 174 -0.71 14.39 2.55
N MET A 175 -1.12 15.11 1.50
CA MET A 175 -0.37 16.27 0.99
C MET A 175 -0.26 17.38 2.03
N MET A 176 -1.36 17.74 2.67
CA MET A 176 -1.35 18.71 3.78
C MET A 176 -0.43 18.25 4.91
N LEU A 177 -0.55 16.97 5.31
CA LEU A 177 0.27 16.38 6.35
C LEU A 177 1.76 16.41 5.99
N ALA A 178 2.14 16.00 4.79
CA ALA A 178 3.54 15.91 4.36
C ALA A 178 4.22 17.27 4.20
N THR A 179 3.46 18.31 3.83
CA THR A 179 4.01 19.66 3.61
C THR A 179 4.03 20.50 4.89
N THR A 180 2.99 20.38 5.73
CA THR A 180 2.81 21.26 6.89
C THR A 180 3.05 20.59 8.26
N GLY A 181 3.15 19.25 8.30
CA GLY A 181 3.17 18.50 9.57
C GLY A 181 1.83 18.50 10.31
N MET A 182 0.76 18.98 9.67
CA MET A 182 -0.57 19.08 10.25
C MET A 182 -1.54 18.15 9.54
N TYR A 183 -2.34 17.41 10.28
CA TYR A 183 -3.37 16.53 9.71
C TYR A 183 -4.77 17.08 10.04
N ARG A 184 -5.63 17.12 9.02
CA ARG A 184 -7.04 17.50 9.17
C ARG A 184 -7.92 16.26 9.08
N GLY A 185 -8.37 15.75 10.21
CA GLY A 185 -9.41 14.74 10.30
C GLY A 185 -10.81 15.31 10.01
N SER A 186 -11.72 15.19 10.97
CA SER A 186 -13.07 15.80 10.92
C SER A 186 -13.15 17.18 11.56
N GLY A 187 -12.07 17.68 12.15
CA GLY A 187 -12.01 18.91 12.91
C GLY A 187 -10.96 19.92 12.41
N ARG A 188 -10.41 20.67 13.35
CA ARG A 188 -9.27 21.56 13.07
C ARG A 188 -8.01 20.72 12.76
N PRO A 189 -7.06 21.29 11.97
CA PRO A 189 -5.76 20.66 11.78
C PRO A 189 -5.03 20.48 13.11
N GLU A 190 -4.47 19.29 13.33
CA GLU A 190 -3.69 18.95 14.51
C GLU A 190 -2.27 18.53 14.11
N PRO A 191 -1.23 18.84 14.92
CA PRO A 191 0.12 18.37 14.65
C PRO A 191 0.18 16.83 14.60
N TYR A 192 0.82 16.31 13.57
CA TYR A 192 1.05 14.89 13.45
C TYR A 192 2.47 14.65 12.92
N PRO A 193 3.35 14.07 13.75
CA PRO A 193 4.72 13.83 13.34
C PRO A 193 4.78 12.75 12.28
N VAL A 194 5.42 13.06 11.15
CA VAL A 194 5.62 12.12 10.04
C VAL A 194 7.10 12.04 9.68
N PRO A 195 7.55 10.88 9.16
CA PRO A 195 8.90 10.77 8.64
C PRO A 195 9.10 11.69 7.43
N PRO A 196 10.27 12.35 7.35
CA PRO A 196 10.59 13.28 6.25
C PRO A 196 10.49 12.65 4.86
N SER A 197 10.75 11.35 4.73
CA SER A 197 10.64 10.60 3.48
C SER A 197 9.24 10.67 2.84
N LEU A 198 8.17 10.92 3.64
CA LEU A 198 6.82 11.09 3.10
C LEU A 198 6.74 12.30 2.16
N ALA A 199 7.39 13.41 2.52
CA ALA A 199 7.40 14.62 1.70
C ALA A 199 8.11 14.39 0.35
N VAL A 200 9.18 13.57 0.33
CA VAL A 200 9.90 13.24 -0.90
C VAL A 200 9.07 12.36 -1.83
N GLY A 201 8.44 11.30 -1.29
CA GLY A 201 7.55 10.42 -2.08
C GLY A 201 6.36 11.18 -2.65
N LEU A 202 5.75 12.06 -1.86
CA LEU A 202 4.68 12.94 -2.31
C LEU A 202 5.16 13.88 -3.43
N ALA A 203 6.31 14.53 -3.27
CA ALA A 203 6.85 15.44 -4.27
C ALA A 203 7.04 14.74 -5.63
N ARG A 204 7.61 13.54 -5.62
CA ARG A 204 7.75 12.71 -6.82
C ARG A 204 6.40 12.37 -7.44
N SER A 205 5.41 12.00 -6.63
CA SER A 205 4.06 11.68 -7.10
C SER A 205 3.38 12.87 -7.79
N LEU A 206 3.53 14.08 -7.26
CA LEU A 206 2.95 15.29 -7.85
C LEU A 206 3.64 15.68 -9.16
N VAL A 207 4.97 15.59 -9.21
CA VAL A 207 5.73 15.86 -10.45
C VAL A 207 5.41 14.82 -11.52
N ALA A 208 5.24 13.56 -11.17
CA ALA A 208 4.84 12.50 -12.09
C ALA A 208 3.42 12.68 -12.68
N ALA A 209 2.60 13.52 -12.07
CA ALA A 209 1.27 13.89 -12.59
C ALA A 209 1.30 15.06 -13.60
N LEU A 210 2.43 15.73 -13.73
CA LEU A 210 2.61 16.81 -14.70
C LEU A 210 3.02 16.28 -16.09
N PRO A 211 2.69 17.00 -17.17
CA PRO A 211 3.24 16.72 -18.50
C PRO A 211 4.76 16.77 -18.51
N SER A 212 5.41 15.89 -19.29
CA SER A 212 6.87 15.82 -19.37
C SER A 212 7.42 16.99 -20.22
N THR A 213 7.67 18.11 -19.57
CA THR A 213 8.28 19.32 -20.17
C THR A 213 9.68 19.55 -19.59
N PRO A 214 10.57 20.31 -20.23
CA PRO A 214 11.94 20.52 -19.73
C PRO A 214 12.01 21.08 -18.31
N ASP A 215 11.09 21.95 -17.94
CA ASP A 215 11.01 22.53 -16.59
C ASP A 215 10.49 21.52 -15.55
N VAL A 216 9.54 20.66 -15.91
CA VAL A 216 9.08 19.55 -15.06
C VAL A 216 10.20 18.53 -14.86
N LEU A 217 10.97 18.22 -15.90
CA LEU A 217 12.16 17.37 -15.78
C LEU A 217 13.21 18.00 -14.87
N ALA A 218 13.45 19.31 -14.98
CA ALA A 218 14.38 20.02 -14.08
C ALA A 218 13.93 19.95 -12.62
N LEU A 219 12.62 20.10 -12.34
CA LEU A 219 12.07 19.92 -11.00
C LEU A 219 12.23 18.45 -10.54
N GLY A 220 11.99 17.48 -11.41
CA GLY A 220 12.21 16.05 -11.13
C GLY A 220 13.66 15.76 -10.74
N PHE A 221 14.63 16.24 -11.51
CA PHE A 221 16.07 16.10 -11.19
C PHE A 221 16.43 16.76 -9.84
N ALA A 222 15.84 17.89 -9.50
CA ALA A 222 16.05 18.49 -8.18
C ALA A 222 15.52 17.59 -7.05
N LEU A 223 14.39 16.91 -7.26
CA LEU A 223 13.83 15.96 -6.29
C LEU A 223 14.63 14.65 -6.17
N GLU A 224 15.24 14.17 -7.23
CA GLU A 224 16.10 12.97 -7.19
C GLU A 224 17.33 13.17 -6.29
N ARG A 225 17.83 14.41 -6.18
CA ARG A 225 18.99 14.77 -5.37
C ARG A 225 18.68 14.96 -3.88
N LEU A 226 17.41 14.89 -3.49
CA LEU A 226 17.02 15.02 -2.08
C LEU A 226 17.37 13.76 -1.32
N ASP A 227 17.95 13.95 -0.12
CA ASP A 227 18.14 12.86 0.83
C ASP A 227 16.83 12.62 1.61
N PRO A 228 16.13 11.49 1.39
CA PRO A 228 14.88 11.18 2.08
C PRO A 228 15.08 10.90 3.58
N LEU A 229 16.33 10.70 4.04
CA LEU A 229 16.67 10.50 5.44
C LEU A 229 17.01 11.82 6.17
N SER A 230 17.17 12.91 5.43
CA SER A 230 17.36 14.23 6.02
C SER A 230 16.17 14.61 6.90
N PRO A 231 16.38 15.25 8.07
CA PRO A 231 15.27 15.76 8.90
C PRO A 231 14.34 16.73 8.16
N ASP A 232 14.87 17.41 7.16
CA ASP A 232 14.13 18.33 6.30
C ASP A 232 14.59 18.19 4.84
N PRO A 233 14.11 17.17 4.11
CA PRO A 233 14.60 16.86 2.77
C PRO A 233 14.29 17.96 1.74
N LEU A 234 13.22 18.74 1.94
CA LEU A 234 12.84 19.84 1.04
C LEU A 234 13.57 21.16 1.36
N ARG A 235 14.46 21.19 2.36
CA ARG A 235 15.16 22.41 2.77
C ARG A 235 15.93 23.04 1.61
N THR A 236 16.75 22.25 0.94
CA THR A 236 17.56 22.74 -0.20
C THR A 236 16.68 23.35 -1.29
N LEU A 237 15.54 22.72 -1.58
CA LEU A 237 14.59 23.24 -2.56
C LEU A 237 13.92 24.56 -2.09
N ARG A 238 13.73 24.75 -0.77
CA ARG A 238 13.22 26.00 -0.22
C ARG A 238 14.26 27.13 -0.24
N GLU A 239 15.52 26.81 0.08
CA GLU A 239 16.62 27.78 0.08
C GLU A 239 17.04 28.19 -1.36
N SER A 240 16.91 27.25 -2.30
CA SER A 240 17.23 27.46 -3.70
C SER A 240 16.13 26.85 -4.59
N PRO A 241 14.97 27.49 -4.71
CA PRO A 241 13.89 27.01 -5.56
C PRO A 241 14.33 26.93 -7.02
N CYS A 242 13.77 25.97 -7.76
CA CYS A 242 13.95 25.92 -9.20
C CYS A 242 13.42 27.23 -9.81
N ARG A 243 14.29 27.91 -10.56
CA ARG A 243 13.95 29.11 -11.31
C ARG A 243 13.53 28.70 -12.72
N SER A 244 12.83 29.53 -13.43
CA SER A 244 12.42 29.27 -14.82
C SER A 244 11.47 28.05 -14.97
N LEU A 245 10.61 27.82 -13.99
CA LEU A 245 9.51 26.86 -14.09
C LEU A 245 8.33 27.51 -14.83
N GLY A 246 7.66 26.73 -15.67
CA GLY A 246 6.37 27.10 -16.21
C GLY A 246 5.27 27.17 -15.13
N PRO A 247 4.08 27.67 -15.47
CA PRO A 247 3.01 27.91 -14.50
C PRO A 247 2.67 26.66 -13.66
N ASP A 248 2.51 25.51 -14.33
CA ASP A 248 2.10 24.27 -13.71
C ASP A 248 3.14 23.73 -12.70
N ALA A 249 4.40 23.67 -13.11
CA ALA A 249 5.49 23.25 -12.24
C ALA A 249 5.72 24.23 -11.07
N SER A 250 5.50 25.52 -11.31
CA SER A 250 5.60 26.56 -10.27
C SER A 250 4.54 26.39 -9.17
N THR A 251 3.28 26.08 -9.52
CA THR A 251 2.22 25.85 -8.53
C THR A 251 2.48 24.59 -7.71
N VAL A 252 2.96 23.52 -8.34
CA VAL A 252 3.37 22.29 -7.63
C VAL A 252 4.54 22.59 -6.69
N GLN A 253 5.58 23.29 -7.15
CA GLN A 253 6.69 23.69 -6.27
C GLN A 253 6.20 24.55 -5.09
N ALA A 254 5.33 25.53 -5.33
CA ALA A 254 4.80 26.40 -4.27
C ALA A 254 4.07 25.60 -3.18
N LEU A 255 3.27 24.61 -3.57
CA LEU A 255 2.59 23.72 -2.62
C LEU A 255 3.59 22.84 -1.85
N LEU A 256 4.59 22.27 -2.52
CA LEU A 256 5.62 21.43 -1.87
C LEU A 256 6.46 22.21 -0.84
N LEU A 257 6.71 23.49 -1.09
CA LEU A 257 7.49 24.34 -0.19
C LEU A 257 6.66 24.95 0.93
N ASN A 258 5.33 24.82 0.89
CA ASN A 258 4.43 25.36 1.89
C ASN A 258 4.58 24.65 3.23
N ARG A 259 4.61 25.43 4.32
CA ARG A 259 4.58 24.94 5.71
C ARG A 259 3.42 25.50 6.53
N ASP A 260 2.65 26.39 5.93
CA ASP A 260 1.51 27.03 6.58
C ASP A 260 0.21 26.28 6.26
N PRO A 261 -0.41 25.61 7.25
CA PRO A 261 -1.64 24.87 7.03
C PRO A 261 -2.82 25.75 6.59
N SER A 262 -2.79 27.06 6.93
CA SER A 262 -3.85 28.00 6.53
C SER A 262 -3.83 28.29 5.01
N ARG A 263 -2.66 28.24 4.38
CA ARG A 263 -2.46 28.47 2.94
C ARG A 263 -2.67 27.22 2.08
N PHE A 264 -2.76 26.05 2.71
CA PHE A 264 -2.80 24.80 1.96
C PHE A 264 -3.98 24.73 0.97
N ALA A 265 -5.18 25.12 1.42
CA ALA A 265 -6.38 25.04 0.57
C ALA A 265 -6.27 25.93 -0.67
N ASP A 266 -5.74 27.16 -0.52
CA ASP A 266 -5.56 28.09 -1.62
C ASP A 266 -4.52 27.58 -2.61
N LEU A 267 -3.37 27.08 -2.11
CA LEU A 267 -2.34 26.50 -2.96
C LEU A 267 -2.82 25.22 -3.68
N TYR A 268 -3.60 24.39 -2.99
CA TYR A 268 -4.19 23.21 -3.61
C TYR A 268 -5.17 23.58 -4.74
N ALA A 269 -5.96 24.63 -4.55
CA ALA A 269 -6.90 25.12 -5.56
C ALA A 269 -6.19 25.66 -6.82
N THR A 270 -4.95 26.18 -6.70
CA THR A 270 -4.16 26.66 -7.83
C THR A 270 -3.42 25.57 -8.61
N LEU A 271 -3.40 24.32 -8.11
CA LEU A 271 -2.77 23.20 -8.82
C LEU A 271 -3.43 22.98 -10.20
N PRO A 272 -2.67 22.53 -11.21
CA PRO A 272 -3.21 22.13 -12.50
C PRO A 272 -4.32 21.10 -12.34
N GLU A 273 -5.30 21.16 -13.24
CA GLU A 273 -6.46 20.25 -13.17
C GLU A 273 -6.02 18.77 -13.26
N ASP A 274 -5.02 18.46 -14.09
CA ASP A 274 -4.50 17.10 -14.22
C ASP A 274 -3.86 16.60 -12.94
N VAL A 275 -3.16 17.45 -12.20
CA VAL A 275 -2.62 17.10 -10.86
C VAL A 275 -3.74 16.86 -9.86
N ARG A 276 -4.75 17.73 -9.80
CA ARG A 276 -5.92 17.54 -8.91
C ARG A 276 -6.70 16.29 -9.26
N ARG A 277 -6.84 15.98 -10.55
CA ARG A 277 -7.47 14.74 -11.05
C ARG A 277 -6.65 13.52 -10.63
N ALA A 278 -5.33 13.56 -10.75
CA ALA A 278 -4.44 12.50 -10.28
C ALA A 278 -4.56 12.29 -8.76
N VAL A 279 -4.58 13.37 -7.95
CA VAL A 279 -4.80 13.29 -6.50
C VAL A 279 -6.14 12.62 -6.18
N ALA A 280 -7.21 13.00 -6.87
CA ALA A 280 -8.53 12.40 -6.69
C ALA A 280 -8.55 10.91 -7.06
N MET A 281 -7.94 10.55 -8.19
CA MET A 281 -7.84 9.17 -8.69
C MET A 281 -7.02 8.28 -7.75
N LEU A 282 -5.95 8.84 -7.17
CA LEU A 282 -5.05 8.12 -6.26
C LEU A 282 -5.52 8.17 -4.78
N SER A 283 -6.75 8.57 -4.53
CA SER A 283 -7.40 8.60 -3.21
C SER A 283 -8.45 7.50 -3.11
N PRO A 284 -8.17 6.34 -2.47
CA PRO A 284 -9.11 5.22 -2.34
C PRO A 284 -10.48 5.60 -1.78
N VAL A 285 -10.56 6.59 -0.89
CA VAL A 285 -11.83 7.06 -0.30
C VAL A 285 -12.83 7.52 -1.37
N ARG A 286 -12.35 8.00 -2.53
CA ARG A 286 -13.20 8.48 -3.64
C ARG A 286 -13.71 7.34 -4.54
N SER A 287 -13.13 6.16 -4.43
CA SER A 287 -13.51 4.98 -5.23
C SER A 287 -14.00 3.80 -4.37
N ALA A 288 -14.12 3.97 -3.06
CA ALA A 288 -14.43 2.91 -2.11
C ALA A 288 -15.75 2.18 -2.40
N ALA A 289 -16.77 2.89 -2.89
CA ALA A 289 -18.06 2.29 -3.25
C ALA A 289 -17.99 1.27 -4.40
N ARG A 290 -16.91 1.30 -5.21
CA ARG A 290 -16.66 0.35 -6.31
C ARG A 290 -16.00 -0.95 -5.86
N MET A 291 -15.47 -1.01 -4.65
CA MET A 291 -14.84 -2.21 -4.10
C MET A 291 -15.92 -3.22 -3.71
N THR A 292 -16.00 -4.33 -4.44
CA THR A 292 -16.98 -5.40 -4.20
C THR A 292 -16.43 -6.53 -3.32
N ALA A 293 -15.11 -6.69 -3.28
CA ALA A 293 -14.44 -7.68 -2.45
C ALA A 293 -14.40 -7.25 -0.98
N PRO A 294 -14.30 -8.19 -0.02
CA PRO A 294 -13.97 -7.86 1.36
C PRO A 294 -12.66 -7.11 1.47
N VAL A 295 -12.64 -6.04 2.25
CA VAL A 295 -11.45 -5.22 2.51
C VAL A 295 -11.08 -5.34 3.98
N GLU A 296 -9.92 -5.91 4.27
CA GLU A 296 -9.34 -6.01 5.60
C GLU A 296 -8.20 -5.01 5.73
N ILE A 297 -8.29 -4.10 6.69
CA ILE A 297 -7.24 -3.11 6.97
C ILE A 297 -6.67 -3.40 8.36
N ALA A 298 -5.33 -3.43 8.47
CA ALA A 298 -4.64 -3.41 9.76
C ALA A 298 -3.85 -2.11 9.92
N THR A 299 -3.97 -1.46 11.06
CA THR A 299 -3.25 -0.22 11.35
C THR A 299 -2.87 -0.12 12.82
N ALA A 300 -1.82 0.64 13.12
CA ALA A 300 -1.45 0.94 14.49
C ALA A 300 -2.32 2.08 15.06
N PRO A 301 -2.62 2.10 16.36
CA PRO A 301 -3.40 3.19 16.96
C PRO A 301 -2.68 4.54 16.88
N ARG A 302 -1.35 4.54 16.83
CA ARG A 302 -0.48 5.70 16.60
C ARG A 302 0.53 5.33 15.53
N ASP A 303 0.06 5.28 14.30
CA ASP A 303 0.93 5.03 13.15
C ASP A 303 1.81 6.26 12.89
N LYS A 304 3.08 6.04 12.57
CA LYS A 304 4.04 7.14 12.38
C LYS A 304 3.98 7.80 10.99
N TYR A 305 3.21 7.25 10.05
CA TYR A 305 3.04 7.81 8.70
C TYR A 305 1.64 8.33 8.46
N PHE A 306 0.63 7.50 8.76
CA PHE A 306 -0.76 7.81 8.42
C PHE A 306 -1.65 7.69 9.63
N PRO A 307 -2.39 8.75 9.99
CA PRO A 307 -3.33 8.71 11.11
C PRO A 307 -4.39 7.61 10.93
N LEU A 308 -4.81 6.99 12.02
CA LEU A 308 -5.93 6.04 12.04
C LEU A 308 -7.19 6.59 11.34
N ALA A 309 -7.37 7.92 11.38
CA ALA A 309 -8.47 8.60 10.73
C ALA A 309 -8.55 8.35 9.21
N GLU A 310 -7.42 8.06 8.55
CA GLU A 310 -7.39 7.64 7.14
C GLU A 310 -8.18 6.34 6.93
N SER A 311 -7.86 5.29 7.68
CA SER A 311 -8.57 4.01 7.60
C SER A 311 -10.06 4.16 7.97
N LEU A 312 -10.36 4.95 9.01
CA LEU A 312 -11.75 5.21 9.42
C LEU A 312 -12.55 5.99 8.37
N ALA A 313 -11.90 6.89 7.61
CA ALA A 313 -12.55 7.60 6.51
C ALA A 313 -12.99 6.61 5.41
N LEU A 314 -12.15 5.66 5.04
CA LEU A 314 -12.50 4.63 4.07
C LEU A 314 -13.65 3.74 4.55
N GLN A 315 -13.64 3.34 5.83
CA GLN A 315 -14.68 2.49 6.41
C GLN A 315 -16.08 3.14 6.36
N ARG A 316 -16.15 4.47 6.48
CA ARG A 316 -17.45 5.19 6.41
C ARG A 316 -18.09 5.14 5.03
N VAL A 317 -17.30 5.01 3.98
CA VAL A 317 -17.78 5.07 2.57
C VAL A 317 -17.67 3.73 1.84
N GLY A 318 -16.89 2.79 2.37
CA GLY A 318 -16.70 1.47 1.78
C GLY A 318 -17.59 0.42 2.45
N PRO A 319 -18.49 -0.26 1.72
CA PRO A 319 -19.50 -1.17 2.32
C PRO A 319 -18.89 -2.44 2.93
N HIS A 320 -17.70 -2.83 2.52
CA HIS A 320 -17.07 -4.10 2.90
C HIS A 320 -15.76 -3.93 3.65
N VAL A 321 -15.52 -2.74 4.23
CA VAL A 321 -14.26 -2.39 4.91
C VAL A 321 -14.31 -2.76 6.38
N ARG A 322 -13.37 -3.60 6.81
CA ARG A 322 -13.13 -3.95 8.21
C ARG A 322 -11.76 -3.46 8.64
N ILE A 323 -11.69 -2.81 9.80
CA ILE A 323 -10.43 -2.30 10.36
C ILE A 323 -10.05 -3.10 11.61
N THR A 324 -8.80 -3.52 11.66
CA THR A 324 -8.15 -4.08 12.84
C THR A 324 -7.12 -3.06 13.34
N VAL A 325 -7.39 -2.46 14.49
CA VAL A 325 -6.44 -1.56 15.16
C VAL A 325 -5.63 -2.38 16.14
N THR A 326 -4.31 -2.42 15.97
CA THR A 326 -3.44 -3.27 16.79
C THR A 326 -2.10 -2.59 17.08
N SER A 327 -1.67 -2.63 18.35
CA SER A 327 -0.34 -2.17 18.77
C SER A 327 0.77 -3.18 18.43
N ALA A 328 0.42 -4.36 17.90
CA ALA A 328 1.39 -5.31 17.37
C ALA A 328 2.02 -4.85 16.04
N LEU A 329 1.60 -3.70 15.50
CA LEU A 329 2.20 -3.05 14.34
C LEU A 329 2.90 -1.76 14.75
N ALA A 330 4.10 -1.54 14.17
CA ALA A 330 4.71 -0.22 14.09
C ALA A 330 4.72 0.17 12.61
N HIS A 331 3.71 0.89 12.18
CA HIS A 331 3.39 1.07 10.77
C HIS A 331 3.20 -0.31 10.10
N ALA A 332 4.12 -0.72 9.25
CA ALA A 332 4.06 -1.98 8.51
C ALA A 332 4.87 -3.13 9.15
N THR A 333 5.62 -2.86 10.21
CA THR A 333 6.50 -3.86 10.84
C THR A 333 5.82 -4.46 12.07
N PRO A 334 5.65 -5.81 12.13
CA PRO A 334 5.18 -6.44 13.35
C PRO A 334 6.12 -6.22 14.53
N ARG A 335 5.55 -5.87 15.68
CA ARG A 335 6.28 -5.72 16.96
C ARG A 335 5.88 -6.84 17.90
N MET A 336 6.85 -7.66 18.28
CA MET A 336 6.67 -8.68 19.30
C MET A 336 6.96 -8.11 20.70
N SER A 337 5.97 -8.18 21.58
CA SER A 337 6.16 -7.93 23.00
C SER A 337 5.33 -8.93 23.79
N LEU A 338 5.94 -9.61 24.76
CA LEU A 338 5.24 -10.55 25.63
C LEU A 338 4.10 -9.88 26.43
N GLY A 339 4.17 -8.59 26.67
CA GLY A 339 3.11 -7.80 27.30
C GLY A 339 1.94 -7.45 26.38
N ASN A 340 1.96 -7.86 25.09
CA ASN A 340 0.98 -7.42 24.08
C ASN A 340 0.25 -8.58 23.40
N LEU A 341 -0.09 -9.63 24.15
CA LEU A 341 -0.78 -10.83 23.63
C LEU A 341 -2.10 -10.50 22.93
N VAL A 342 -2.89 -9.57 23.47
CA VAL A 342 -4.17 -9.15 22.87
C VAL A 342 -3.94 -8.59 21.46
N ALA A 343 -2.94 -7.75 21.29
CA ALA A 343 -2.64 -7.16 19.98
C ALA A 343 -2.13 -8.21 18.98
N LEU A 344 -1.42 -9.23 19.44
CA LEU A 344 -0.99 -10.35 18.61
C LEU A 344 -2.18 -11.21 18.17
N VAL A 345 -3.13 -11.48 19.07
CA VAL A 345 -4.39 -12.19 18.75
C VAL A 345 -5.22 -11.37 17.75
N GLN A 346 -5.28 -10.06 17.89
CA GLN A 346 -5.95 -9.18 16.90
C GLN A 346 -5.30 -9.28 15.53
N LEU A 347 -3.97 -9.25 15.46
CA LEU A 347 -3.22 -9.36 14.21
C LEU A 347 -3.36 -10.75 13.59
N GLU A 348 -3.32 -11.80 14.40
CA GLU A 348 -3.57 -13.18 13.96
C GLU A 348 -4.99 -13.32 13.39
N GLY A 349 -6.00 -12.83 14.08
CA GLY A 349 -7.39 -12.85 13.63
C GLY A 349 -7.59 -12.07 12.32
N PHE A 350 -6.88 -10.96 12.13
CA PHE A 350 -6.83 -10.22 10.86
C PHE A 350 -6.29 -11.12 9.73
N PHE A 351 -5.14 -11.77 9.93
CA PHE A 351 -4.58 -12.67 8.92
C PHE A 351 -5.47 -13.89 8.67
N ALA A 352 -6.09 -14.47 9.71
CA ALA A 352 -6.99 -15.61 9.55
C ALA A 352 -8.20 -15.29 8.66
N ARG A 353 -8.81 -14.11 8.82
CA ARG A 353 -9.89 -13.64 7.96
C ARG A 353 -9.40 -13.37 6.54
N SER A 354 -8.28 -12.66 6.39
CA SER A 354 -7.66 -12.34 5.11
C SER A 354 -7.36 -13.59 4.29
N LEU A 355 -6.71 -14.58 4.90
CA LEU A 355 -6.37 -15.85 4.25
C LEU A 355 -7.60 -16.69 3.92
N SER A 356 -8.62 -16.67 4.78
CA SER A 356 -9.86 -17.38 4.52
C SER A 356 -10.61 -16.79 3.31
N ALA A 357 -10.59 -15.48 3.16
CA ALA A 357 -11.24 -14.80 2.03
C ALA A 357 -10.44 -14.92 0.73
N ALA A 358 -9.12 -15.10 0.80
CA ALA A 358 -8.24 -15.32 -0.36
C ALA A 358 -8.29 -16.76 -0.90
N SER A 359 -8.84 -17.73 -0.14
CA SER A 359 -8.89 -19.16 -0.48
C SER A 359 -10.10 -19.48 -1.35
#